data_081347570af0b98c9fa8405e3639ce7a
#
_entry.id   081347570af0b98c9fa8405e3639ce7a
#
_cell.length_a   1.000
_cell.length_b   1.000
_cell.length_c   1.000
_cell.angle_alpha   90.00
_cell.angle_beta   90.00
_cell.angle_gamma   90.00
#
_symmetry.space_group_name_H-M   'P 1'
#
loop_
_entity.id
_entity.type
_entity.pdbx_description
1 polymer ?
#
loop_
_entity_poly.entity_id
_entity_poly.type
_entity_poly.pdbx_seq_one_letter_code
_entity_poly.pdbx_strand_id
1 'polypeptide(L)'
;MEHLIDILQLTTQEIDDMVATTNDIIDHPDAYAHKCDGKILATLFFEPSTRTRLSFESAMLGLGGKVLGFSSASSSSAAKGESVSDTVRTVSCYADIIAMRHPKEGAPLVASMHSEVPVINAGDGGHNHPTQTLTDLLTINREKGRFNDLTVGFCGDLKFGRTVHSLISALSRYTGIKIVLISPEELKLPSYVKNEALKKNNIPYEQTTDLEAVMPELDILYMTRVQRERFFNEEDYLRLKDSYILTPEKLRNAKKDLCILHPLPRVNEISVAVDDDPRACYFKQVRNGRFIRMALILKLLGIE
;
A
#
# COMPACT_ATOMS: atom_id res chain seq x y z
N MET A 1 3.29 -7.79 18.28
CA MET A 1 4.10 -7.57 17.05
C MET A 1 5.14 -6.51 17.35
N GLU A 2 6.42 -6.80 17.10
CA GLU A 2 7.51 -5.84 17.37
C GLU A 2 7.80 -4.93 16.17
N HIS A 3 7.64 -5.44 14.95
CA HIS A 3 7.90 -4.73 13.69
C HIS A 3 6.85 -5.08 12.65
N LEU A 4 6.63 -4.24 11.63
CA LEU A 4 5.83 -4.56 10.45
C LEU A 4 6.68 -4.49 9.18
N ILE A 5 7.13 -5.65 8.69
CA ILE A 5 7.98 -5.77 7.50
C ILE A 5 7.17 -6.28 6.31
N ASP A 6 6.25 -7.21 6.54
CA ASP A 6 5.39 -7.82 5.54
C ASP A 6 3.94 -7.86 6.05
N ILE A 7 2.96 -7.70 5.15
CA ILE A 7 1.53 -7.78 5.49
C ILE A 7 1.13 -9.17 6.01
N LEU A 8 1.86 -10.21 5.60
CA LEU A 8 1.60 -11.58 6.04
C LEU A 8 2.00 -11.86 7.50
N GLN A 9 2.71 -10.94 8.15
CA GLN A 9 2.97 -11.00 9.60
C GLN A 9 1.70 -10.74 10.43
N LEU A 10 0.70 -10.06 9.85
CA LEU A 10 -0.59 -9.82 10.48
C LEU A 10 -1.55 -10.95 10.15
N THR A 11 -2.25 -11.45 11.14
CA THR A 11 -3.44 -12.30 10.94
C THR A 11 -4.59 -11.47 10.37
N THR A 12 -5.60 -12.12 9.79
CA THR A 12 -6.82 -11.43 9.34
C THR A 12 -7.52 -10.73 10.50
N GLN A 13 -7.55 -11.34 11.68
CA GLN A 13 -8.14 -10.74 12.89
C GLN A 13 -7.38 -9.47 13.29
N GLU A 14 -6.04 -9.47 13.25
CA GLU A 14 -5.26 -8.27 13.56
C GLU A 14 -5.48 -7.15 12.54
N ILE A 15 -5.73 -7.49 11.27
CA ILE A 15 -6.12 -6.52 10.24
C ILE A 15 -7.50 -5.95 10.55
N ASP A 16 -8.47 -6.80 10.87
CA ASP A 16 -9.84 -6.39 11.20
C ASP A 16 -9.87 -5.50 12.45
N ASP A 17 -9.11 -5.85 13.49
CA ASP A 17 -8.96 -5.05 14.71
C ASP A 17 -8.32 -3.68 14.40
N MET A 18 -7.29 -3.66 13.56
CA MET A 18 -6.64 -2.40 13.15
C MET A 18 -7.58 -1.52 12.32
N VAL A 19 -8.42 -2.11 11.48
CA VAL A 19 -9.47 -1.40 10.73
C VAL A 19 -10.52 -0.83 11.69
N ALA A 20 -10.94 -1.60 12.69
CA ALA A 20 -11.88 -1.13 13.70
C ALA A 20 -11.31 0.06 14.50
N THR A 21 -10.08 -0.07 15.02
CA THR A 21 -9.37 1.03 15.68
C THR A 21 -9.25 2.25 14.77
N THR A 22 -8.97 2.05 13.48
CA THR A 22 -8.85 3.17 12.53
C THR A 22 -10.18 3.88 12.31
N ASN A 23 -11.29 3.15 12.24
CA ASN A 23 -12.61 3.76 12.15
C ASN A 23 -12.93 4.57 13.41
N ASP A 24 -12.59 4.07 14.59
CA ASP A 24 -12.76 4.82 15.83
C ASP A 24 -11.91 6.12 15.86
N ILE A 25 -10.66 6.07 15.39
CA ILE A 25 -9.82 7.27 15.24
C ILE A 25 -10.46 8.30 14.29
N ILE A 26 -11.10 7.84 13.21
CA ILE A 26 -11.75 8.73 12.24
C ILE A 26 -12.99 9.39 12.85
N ASP A 27 -13.75 8.63 13.63
CA ASP A 27 -15.01 9.08 14.23
C ASP A 27 -14.77 9.94 15.51
N HIS A 28 -13.69 9.69 16.24
CA HIS A 28 -13.35 10.36 17.50
C HIS A 28 -11.90 10.90 17.51
N PRO A 29 -11.49 11.76 16.55
CA PRO A 29 -10.09 12.16 16.38
C PRO A 29 -9.47 12.84 17.61
N ASP A 30 -10.28 13.59 18.37
CA ASP A 30 -9.82 14.31 19.56
C ASP A 30 -9.40 13.36 20.69
N ALA A 31 -10.00 12.18 20.78
CA ALA A 31 -9.62 11.14 21.76
C ALA A 31 -8.20 10.58 21.54
N TYR A 32 -7.69 10.75 20.33
CA TYR A 32 -6.38 10.25 19.92
C TYR A 32 -5.31 11.34 19.78
N ALA A 33 -5.68 12.62 19.83
CA ALA A 33 -4.80 13.75 19.53
C ALA A 33 -3.56 13.85 20.44
N HIS A 34 -3.57 13.20 21.61
CA HIS A 34 -2.51 13.22 22.62
C HIS A 34 -1.96 11.84 22.98
N LYS A 35 -2.35 10.79 22.24
CA LYS A 35 -1.92 9.41 22.55
C LYS A 35 -0.41 9.19 22.41
N CYS A 36 0.25 9.95 21.55
CA CYS A 36 1.71 9.88 21.34
C CYS A 36 2.46 11.11 21.85
N ASP A 37 1.93 11.83 22.84
CA ASP A 37 2.64 12.95 23.47
C ASP A 37 4.02 12.48 23.98
N GLY A 38 5.08 13.22 23.63
CA GLY A 38 6.45 12.88 23.98
C GLY A 38 7.11 11.81 23.10
N LYS A 39 6.38 11.11 22.23
CA LYS A 39 6.91 10.11 21.32
C LYS A 39 7.45 10.71 20.03
N ILE A 40 8.46 10.06 19.44
CA ILE A 40 9.15 10.49 18.23
C ILE A 40 9.12 9.38 17.18
N LEU A 41 8.59 9.69 15.98
CA LEU A 41 8.70 8.86 14.80
C LEU A 41 9.90 9.30 13.96
N ALA A 42 10.80 8.37 13.61
CA ALA A 42 11.83 8.61 12.62
C ALA A 42 11.35 8.15 11.21
N THR A 43 11.39 9.05 10.22
CA THR A 43 11.11 8.74 8.82
C THR A 43 12.42 8.64 8.02
N LEU A 44 12.89 7.41 7.77
CA LEU A 44 14.16 7.12 7.08
C LEU A 44 13.90 6.75 5.62
N PHE A 45 13.87 7.75 4.76
CA PHE A 45 13.55 7.57 3.34
C PHE A 45 14.82 7.63 2.49
N PHE A 46 15.41 6.46 2.21
CA PHE A 46 16.59 6.32 1.35
C PHE A 46 16.29 6.50 -0.14
N GLU A 47 15.03 6.38 -0.53
CA GLU A 47 14.53 6.79 -1.83
C GLU A 47 13.34 7.77 -1.68
N PRO A 48 13.18 8.74 -2.61
CA PRO A 48 12.10 9.72 -2.51
C PRO A 48 10.70 9.10 -2.51
N SER A 49 9.85 9.54 -1.59
CA SER A 49 8.43 9.20 -1.56
C SER A 49 7.62 10.26 -0.82
N THR A 50 7.09 11.20 -1.55
CA THR A 50 6.33 12.33 -0.98
C THR A 50 5.12 11.86 -0.19
N ARG A 51 4.23 11.07 -0.81
CA ARG A 51 2.96 10.65 -0.18
C ARG A 51 3.17 9.80 1.05
N THR A 52 4.01 8.77 0.97
CA THR A 52 4.21 7.84 2.10
C THR A 52 4.84 8.56 3.29
N ARG A 53 5.86 9.39 3.04
CA ARG A 53 6.52 10.16 4.09
C ARG A 53 5.55 11.12 4.76
N LEU A 54 4.88 11.99 4.00
CA LEU A 54 3.92 12.95 4.53
C LEU A 54 2.75 12.28 5.27
N SER A 55 2.33 11.09 4.81
CA SER A 55 1.28 10.33 5.49
C SER A 55 1.73 9.82 6.87
N PHE A 56 2.96 9.29 7.00
CA PHE A 56 3.50 8.87 8.30
C PHE A 56 3.71 10.05 9.23
N GLU A 57 4.30 11.12 8.74
CA GLU A 57 4.55 12.34 9.52
C GLU A 57 3.22 12.95 10.01
N SER A 58 2.23 13.08 9.09
CA SER A 58 0.89 13.56 9.43
C SER A 58 0.16 12.62 10.41
N ALA A 59 0.37 11.31 10.33
CA ALA A 59 -0.20 10.36 11.27
C ALA A 59 0.35 10.57 12.68
N MET A 60 1.69 10.64 12.83
CA MET A 60 2.34 10.85 14.11
C MET A 60 1.98 12.21 14.73
N LEU A 61 2.00 13.27 13.93
CA LEU A 61 1.59 14.62 14.37
C LEU A 61 0.11 14.64 14.81
N GLY A 62 -0.76 13.90 14.11
CA GLY A 62 -2.17 13.78 14.48
C GLY A 62 -2.42 13.01 15.79
N LEU A 63 -1.43 12.26 16.28
CA LEU A 63 -1.43 11.58 17.57
C LEU A 63 -0.75 12.40 18.70
N GLY A 64 -0.30 13.63 18.41
CA GLY A 64 0.41 14.48 19.38
C GLY A 64 1.93 14.23 19.44
N GLY A 65 2.45 13.28 18.66
CA GLY A 65 3.87 12.96 18.63
C GLY A 65 4.69 13.93 17.79
N LYS A 66 5.99 13.67 17.68
CA LYS A 66 6.97 14.46 16.93
C LYS A 66 7.59 13.62 15.83
N VAL A 67 8.21 14.27 14.86
CA VAL A 67 8.86 13.60 13.73
C VAL A 67 10.28 14.13 13.52
N LEU A 68 11.17 13.22 13.10
CA LEU A 68 12.51 13.53 12.60
C LEU A 68 12.83 12.61 11.42
N GLY A 69 13.85 12.87 10.67
CA GLY A 69 14.28 11.97 9.59
C GLY A 69 14.88 12.68 8.38
N PHE A 70 15.02 11.92 7.29
CA PHE A 70 15.56 12.40 6.03
C PHE A 70 14.74 11.86 4.85
N SER A 71 14.84 12.53 3.68
CA SER A 71 14.02 12.26 2.48
C SER A 71 14.78 11.58 1.34
N SER A 72 16.09 11.42 1.47
CA SER A 72 16.96 10.75 0.49
C SER A 72 18.24 10.25 1.13
N ALA A 73 18.85 9.22 0.54
CA ALA A 73 20.16 8.73 0.97
C ALA A 73 21.25 9.83 0.89
N SER A 74 21.17 10.71 -0.11
CA SER A 74 22.12 11.81 -0.32
C SER A 74 22.11 12.87 0.78
N SER A 75 21.01 12.98 1.54
CA SER A 75 20.86 13.90 2.67
C SER A 75 21.14 13.23 4.03
N SER A 76 21.72 12.04 4.04
CA SER A 76 22.02 11.25 5.24
C SER A 76 23.45 10.73 5.24
N SER A 77 23.88 10.11 6.36
CA SER A 77 25.18 9.46 6.48
C SER A 77 25.38 8.28 5.52
N ALA A 78 24.31 7.74 4.94
CA ALA A 78 24.39 6.73 3.89
C ALA A 78 25.20 7.22 2.67
N ALA A 79 25.19 8.53 2.37
CA ALA A 79 26.04 9.13 1.35
C ALA A 79 27.55 8.98 1.62
N LYS A 80 27.94 8.75 2.88
CA LYS A 80 29.30 8.49 3.32
C LYS A 80 29.62 7.00 3.45
N GLY A 81 28.68 6.11 3.10
CA GLY A 81 28.83 4.65 3.18
C GLY A 81 28.37 4.01 4.49
N GLU A 82 27.63 4.74 5.35
CA GLU A 82 27.04 4.17 6.57
C GLU A 82 26.09 3.04 6.23
N SER A 83 26.18 1.92 6.95
CA SER A 83 25.33 0.77 6.77
C SER A 83 23.90 1.01 7.30
N VAL A 84 22.92 0.25 6.79
CA VAL A 84 21.53 0.27 7.32
C VAL A 84 21.52 -0.08 8.80
N SER A 85 22.33 -1.05 9.23
CA SER A 85 22.43 -1.48 10.62
C SER A 85 22.94 -0.36 11.55
N ASP A 86 23.97 0.37 11.13
CA ASP A 86 24.52 1.47 11.94
C ASP A 86 23.57 2.66 11.98
N THR A 87 22.96 3.00 10.83
CA THR A 87 21.94 4.05 10.77
C THR A 87 20.79 3.75 11.74
N VAL A 88 20.28 2.52 11.75
CA VAL A 88 19.12 2.14 12.57
C VAL A 88 19.48 2.13 14.05
N ARG A 89 20.64 1.58 14.44
CA ARG A 89 21.12 1.63 15.83
C ARG A 89 21.27 3.06 16.33
N THR A 90 21.83 3.93 15.50
CA THR A 90 21.97 5.36 15.82
C THR A 90 20.61 6.03 15.99
N VAL A 91 19.69 5.79 15.07
CA VAL A 91 18.35 6.41 15.12
C VAL A 91 17.50 5.87 16.26
N SER A 92 17.69 4.60 16.65
CA SER A 92 17.02 4.02 17.83
C SER A 92 17.34 4.76 19.12
N CYS A 93 18.49 5.49 19.19
CA CYS A 93 18.82 6.35 20.33
C CYS A 93 18.01 7.66 20.36
N TYR A 94 17.32 8.02 19.28
CA TYR A 94 16.64 9.32 19.11
C TYR A 94 15.14 9.22 18.91
N ALA A 95 14.61 8.05 18.56
CA ALA A 95 13.22 7.85 18.22
C ALA A 95 12.63 6.64 18.93
N ASP A 96 11.29 6.63 19.09
CA ASP A 96 10.53 5.52 19.67
C ASP A 96 10.03 4.53 18.63
N ILE A 97 9.99 4.93 17.36
CA ILE A 97 9.50 4.11 16.23
C ILE A 97 10.12 4.61 14.92
N ILE A 98 10.39 3.71 13.98
CA ILE A 98 11.02 4.00 12.70
C ILE A 98 10.11 3.57 11.54
N ALA A 99 9.85 4.47 10.60
CA ALA A 99 9.29 4.15 9.28
C ALA A 99 10.40 4.25 8.23
N MET A 100 10.78 3.10 7.64
CA MET A 100 11.87 3.01 6.68
C MET A 100 11.38 2.73 5.27
N ARG A 101 11.85 3.53 4.29
CA ARG A 101 11.73 3.24 2.88
C ARG A 101 13.10 3.12 2.23
N HIS A 102 13.32 2.03 1.49
CA HIS A 102 14.65 1.72 0.94
C HIS A 102 14.56 1.17 -0.49
N PRO A 103 15.48 1.51 -1.42
CA PRO A 103 15.49 0.97 -2.79
C PRO A 103 15.86 -0.51 -2.86
N LYS A 104 16.61 -1.03 -1.86
CA LYS A 104 17.00 -2.45 -1.81
C LYS A 104 15.97 -3.27 -1.06
N GLU A 105 15.54 -4.39 -1.66
CA GLU A 105 14.68 -5.38 -1.04
C GLU A 105 15.30 -5.96 0.22
N GLY A 106 14.49 -6.20 1.25
CA GLY A 106 14.94 -6.74 2.54
C GLY A 106 15.66 -5.75 3.47
N ALA A 107 15.95 -4.51 3.05
CA ALA A 107 16.61 -3.55 3.93
C ALA A 107 15.83 -3.25 5.22
N PRO A 108 14.47 -3.10 5.22
CA PRO A 108 13.70 -2.97 6.46
C PRO A 108 13.75 -4.21 7.35
N LEU A 109 13.90 -5.42 6.78
CA LEU A 109 14.11 -6.64 7.56
C LEU A 109 15.47 -6.60 8.27
N VAL A 110 16.54 -6.22 7.56
CA VAL A 110 17.85 -6.02 8.20
C VAL A 110 17.77 -4.95 9.29
N ALA A 111 17.06 -3.87 9.04
CA ALA A 111 16.82 -2.81 10.02
C ALA A 111 16.14 -3.34 11.28
N SER A 112 15.09 -4.16 11.14
CA SER A 112 14.37 -4.73 12.29
C SER A 112 15.22 -5.65 13.16
N MET A 113 16.22 -6.33 12.58
CA MET A 113 17.17 -7.19 13.31
C MET A 113 18.17 -6.41 14.19
N HIS A 114 18.33 -5.11 13.94
CA HIS A 114 19.34 -4.27 14.61
C HIS A 114 18.73 -3.07 15.33
N SER A 115 17.42 -2.88 15.24
CA SER A 115 16.69 -1.78 15.89
C SER A 115 16.29 -2.16 17.31
N GLU A 116 16.40 -1.23 18.24
CA GLU A 116 15.87 -1.34 19.61
C GLU A 116 14.42 -0.83 19.71
N VAL A 117 13.90 -0.27 18.61
CA VAL A 117 12.53 0.28 18.53
C VAL A 117 11.78 -0.34 17.35
N PRO A 118 10.43 -0.31 17.32
CA PRO A 118 9.66 -0.83 16.21
C PRO A 118 10.07 -0.26 14.86
N VAL A 119 10.16 -1.12 13.83
CA VAL A 119 10.43 -0.75 12.44
C VAL A 119 9.23 -1.06 11.57
N ILE A 120 8.82 -0.08 10.77
CA ILE A 120 7.76 -0.21 9.77
C ILE A 120 8.39 -0.16 8.38
N ASN A 121 8.12 -1.17 7.55
CA ASN A 121 8.46 -1.15 6.14
C ASN A 121 7.51 -0.19 5.39
N ALA A 122 8.02 0.98 4.99
CA ALA A 122 7.33 1.98 4.19
C ALA A 122 7.57 1.81 2.67
N GLY A 123 8.05 0.63 2.27
CA GLY A 123 8.33 0.20 0.90
C GLY A 123 9.80 -0.16 0.68
N ASP A 124 10.09 -1.36 0.20
CA ASP A 124 11.42 -1.87 -0.09
C ASP A 124 11.54 -2.34 -1.55
N GLY A 125 12.16 -1.54 -2.38
CA GLY A 125 12.41 -1.87 -3.79
C GLY A 125 11.15 -2.27 -4.56
N GLY A 126 11.18 -3.44 -5.18
CA GLY A 126 10.05 -4.08 -5.88
C GLY A 126 9.26 -5.07 -5.03
N HIS A 127 9.66 -5.30 -3.78
CA HIS A 127 9.23 -6.42 -2.96
C HIS A 127 7.91 -6.14 -2.21
N ASN A 128 7.92 -5.35 -1.13
CA ASN A 128 6.77 -5.18 -0.26
C ASN A 128 6.42 -3.71 0.02
N HIS A 129 5.11 -3.47 0.28
CA HIS A 129 4.63 -2.20 0.82
C HIS A 129 3.44 -2.45 1.76
N PRO A 130 3.67 -3.05 2.96
CA PRO A 130 2.59 -3.51 3.83
C PRO A 130 1.63 -2.40 4.24
N THR A 131 2.12 -1.16 4.43
CA THR A 131 1.26 -0.05 4.82
C THR A 131 0.40 0.51 3.67
N GLN A 132 0.77 0.25 2.41
CA GLN A 132 -0.13 0.51 1.28
C GLN A 132 -1.24 -0.54 1.27
N THR A 133 -0.92 -1.80 1.49
CA THR A 133 -1.93 -2.86 1.58
C THR A 133 -2.94 -2.60 2.70
N LEU A 134 -2.49 -2.15 3.87
CA LEU A 134 -3.41 -1.74 4.95
C LEU A 134 -4.29 -0.54 4.54
N THR A 135 -3.73 0.41 3.80
CA THR A 135 -4.49 1.55 3.25
C THR A 135 -5.59 1.09 2.29
N ASP A 136 -5.25 0.13 1.42
CA ASP A 136 -6.15 -0.44 0.43
C ASP A 136 -7.27 -1.23 1.13
N LEU A 137 -6.91 -2.08 2.10
CA LEU A 137 -7.87 -2.85 2.90
C LEU A 137 -8.82 -1.95 3.70
N LEU A 138 -8.32 -0.91 4.38
CA LEU A 138 -9.19 0.05 5.06
C LEU A 138 -10.18 0.69 4.09
N THR A 139 -9.72 1.08 2.90
CA THR A 139 -10.58 1.72 1.91
C THR A 139 -11.64 0.74 1.40
N ILE A 140 -11.28 -0.51 1.11
CA ILE A 140 -12.21 -1.58 0.76
C ILE A 140 -13.27 -1.76 1.85
N ASN A 141 -12.84 -1.85 3.11
CA ASN A 141 -13.78 -2.02 4.23
C ASN A 141 -14.74 -0.83 4.35
N ARG A 142 -14.26 0.39 4.24
CA ARG A 142 -15.09 1.60 4.35
C ARG A 142 -16.09 1.76 3.20
N GLU A 143 -15.73 1.34 1.98
CA GLU A 143 -16.61 1.45 0.81
C GLU A 143 -17.53 0.23 0.64
N LYS A 144 -17.13 -0.96 1.13
CA LYS A 144 -17.88 -2.21 0.96
C LYS A 144 -18.46 -2.79 2.28
N GLY A 145 -17.97 -2.35 3.43
CA GLY A 145 -18.39 -2.87 4.73
C GLY A 145 -17.94 -4.31 5.03
N ARG A 146 -17.13 -4.91 4.16
CA ARG A 146 -16.70 -6.31 4.26
C ARG A 146 -15.41 -6.57 3.50
N PHE A 147 -14.77 -7.70 3.80
CA PHE A 147 -13.66 -8.26 3.02
C PHE A 147 -14.04 -9.55 2.29
N ASN A 148 -15.14 -10.19 2.66
CA ASN A 148 -15.61 -11.44 2.06
C ASN A 148 -16.52 -11.18 0.85
N ASP A 149 -16.64 -12.19 -0.03
CA ASP A 149 -17.56 -12.19 -1.17
C ASP A 149 -17.38 -10.99 -2.10
N LEU A 150 -16.12 -10.75 -2.51
CA LEU A 150 -15.75 -9.65 -3.41
C LEU A 150 -15.09 -10.16 -4.69
N THR A 151 -15.50 -9.58 -5.82
CA THR A 151 -14.80 -9.73 -7.10
C THR A 151 -13.87 -8.53 -7.29
N VAL A 152 -12.55 -8.79 -7.30
CA VAL A 152 -11.51 -7.75 -7.33
C VAL A 152 -10.75 -7.81 -8.65
N GLY A 153 -10.88 -6.79 -9.48
CA GLY A 153 -10.13 -6.60 -10.71
C GLY A 153 -8.83 -5.84 -10.46
N PHE A 154 -7.70 -6.39 -10.89
CA PHE A 154 -6.40 -5.71 -10.92
C PHE A 154 -6.05 -5.41 -12.36
N CYS A 155 -5.85 -4.14 -12.71
CA CYS A 155 -5.67 -3.69 -14.07
C CYS A 155 -4.38 -2.87 -14.26
N GLY A 156 -3.57 -3.25 -15.24
CA GLY A 156 -2.35 -2.55 -15.64
C GLY A 156 -1.09 -3.38 -15.51
N ASP A 157 -0.09 -2.87 -14.81
CA ASP A 157 1.19 -3.56 -14.58
C ASP A 157 1.10 -4.52 -13.39
N LEU A 158 0.74 -5.77 -13.66
CA LEU A 158 0.66 -6.81 -12.63
C LEU A 158 2.01 -7.53 -12.41
N LYS A 159 2.97 -7.32 -13.32
CA LYS A 159 4.29 -7.98 -13.26
C LYS A 159 5.19 -7.34 -12.21
N PHE A 160 5.27 -6.02 -12.19
CA PHE A 160 6.15 -5.25 -11.32
C PHE A 160 5.41 -4.55 -10.19
N GLY A 161 4.08 -4.69 -10.15
CA GLY A 161 3.20 -4.04 -9.20
C GLY A 161 3.25 -4.65 -7.80
N ARG A 162 4.26 -4.31 -6.98
CA ARG A 162 4.37 -4.80 -5.59
C ARG A 162 3.09 -4.60 -4.75
N THR A 163 2.38 -3.49 -4.95
CA THR A 163 1.12 -3.20 -4.25
C THR A 163 0.02 -4.17 -4.65
N VAL A 164 0.00 -4.59 -5.94
CA VAL A 164 -0.88 -5.65 -6.45
C VAL A 164 -0.57 -6.98 -5.77
N HIS A 165 0.71 -7.37 -5.75
CA HIS A 165 1.15 -8.64 -5.16
C HIS A 165 0.77 -8.73 -3.67
N SER A 166 1.07 -7.68 -2.91
CA SER A 166 0.77 -7.63 -1.48
C SER A 166 -0.74 -7.62 -1.20
N LEU A 167 -1.53 -6.89 -2.00
CA LEU A 167 -2.98 -6.83 -1.82
C LEU A 167 -3.65 -8.17 -2.21
N ILE A 168 -3.22 -8.82 -3.29
CA ILE A 168 -3.67 -10.18 -3.65
C ILE A 168 -3.38 -11.15 -2.50
N SER A 169 -2.15 -11.12 -1.96
CA SER A 169 -1.76 -12.00 -0.85
C SER A 169 -2.58 -11.75 0.42
N ALA A 170 -2.94 -10.51 0.69
CA ALA A 170 -3.80 -10.16 1.83
C ALA A 170 -5.24 -10.63 1.62
N LEU A 171 -5.84 -10.32 0.48
CA LEU A 171 -7.24 -10.66 0.16
C LEU A 171 -7.47 -12.18 0.02
N SER A 172 -6.47 -12.93 -0.45
CA SER A 172 -6.59 -14.39 -0.61
C SER A 172 -6.75 -15.15 0.71
N ARG A 173 -6.67 -14.48 1.85
CA ARG A 173 -6.92 -15.06 3.19
C ARG A 173 -8.37 -14.86 3.66
N TYR A 174 -9.20 -14.14 2.89
CA TYR A 174 -10.62 -13.95 3.16
C TYR A 174 -11.48 -14.88 2.30
N THR A 175 -12.70 -15.16 2.70
CA THR A 175 -13.59 -16.10 2.01
C THR A 175 -14.36 -15.45 0.87
N GLY A 176 -14.71 -16.22 -0.17
CA GLY A 176 -15.55 -15.74 -1.27
C GLY A 176 -14.87 -14.71 -2.18
N ILE A 177 -13.55 -14.61 -2.16
CA ILE A 177 -12.80 -13.71 -3.05
C ILE A 177 -12.67 -14.35 -4.43
N LYS A 178 -13.00 -13.56 -5.48
CA LYS A 178 -12.66 -13.84 -6.89
C LYS A 178 -11.71 -12.76 -7.39
N ILE A 179 -10.63 -13.16 -8.06
CA ILE A 179 -9.63 -12.24 -8.61
C ILE A 179 -9.74 -12.20 -10.14
N VAL A 180 -9.77 -11.01 -10.71
CA VAL A 180 -9.72 -10.77 -12.16
C VAL A 180 -8.43 -10.03 -12.50
N LEU A 181 -7.56 -10.68 -13.26
CA LEU A 181 -6.23 -10.15 -13.64
C LEU A 181 -6.31 -9.59 -15.06
N ILE A 182 -6.23 -8.26 -15.17
CA ILE A 182 -6.42 -7.53 -16.42
C ILE A 182 -5.09 -6.89 -16.82
N SER A 183 -4.40 -7.47 -17.81
CA SER A 183 -3.09 -6.99 -18.22
C SER A 183 -2.71 -7.44 -19.62
N PRO A 184 -1.81 -6.71 -20.33
CA PRO A 184 -1.14 -7.25 -21.50
C PRO A 184 -0.35 -8.51 -21.15
N GLU A 185 -0.04 -9.33 -22.15
CA GLU A 185 0.71 -10.59 -21.97
C GLU A 185 2.03 -10.37 -21.23
N GLU A 186 2.76 -9.31 -21.58
CA GLU A 186 4.09 -9.00 -21.05
C GLU A 186 4.06 -8.50 -19.60
N LEU A 187 2.90 -8.03 -19.12
CA LEU A 187 2.70 -7.47 -17.76
C LEU A 187 1.84 -8.37 -16.87
N LYS A 188 1.69 -9.64 -17.22
CA LYS A 188 0.94 -10.63 -16.42
C LYS A 188 1.53 -10.83 -15.04
N LEU A 189 0.65 -11.15 -14.10
CA LEU A 189 1.02 -11.51 -12.74
C LEU A 189 2.03 -12.68 -12.74
N PRO A 190 3.15 -12.56 -12.00
CA PRO A 190 4.17 -13.60 -11.94
C PRO A 190 3.64 -14.92 -11.40
N SER A 191 4.22 -16.02 -11.91
CA SER A 191 3.78 -17.37 -11.52
C SER A 191 3.95 -17.66 -10.04
N TYR A 192 4.99 -17.10 -9.39
CA TYR A 192 5.19 -17.30 -7.96
C TYR A 192 4.06 -16.67 -7.13
N VAL A 193 3.58 -15.46 -7.48
CA VAL A 193 2.44 -14.84 -6.81
C VAL A 193 1.17 -15.65 -7.02
N LYS A 194 0.92 -16.12 -8.26
CA LYS A 194 -0.24 -16.99 -8.55
C LYS A 194 -0.21 -18.27 -7.73
N ASN A 195 0.94 -18.89 -7.59
CA ASN A 195 1.08 -20.14 -6.84
C ASN A 195 0.89 -19.94 -5.34
N GLU A 196 1.58 -18.94 -4.75
CA GLU A 196 1.59 -18.73 -3.31
C GLU A 196 0.31 -18.07 -2.78
N ALA A 197 -0.26 -17.13 -3.52
CA ALA A 197 -1.44 -16.41 -3.06
C ALA A 197 -2.76 -17.04 -3.57
N LEU A 198 -2.87 -17.33 -4.86
CA LEU A 198 -4.14 -17.75 -5.45
C LEU A 198 -4.33 -19.27 -5.36
N LYS A 199 -3.40 -20.05 -5.91
CA LYS A 199 -3.56 -21.53 -5.97
C LYS A 199 -3.50 -22.17 -4.59
N LYS A 200 -2.56 -21.76 -3.74
CA LYS A 200 -2.39 -22.29 -2.40
C LYS A 200 -3.63 -22.08 -1.52
N ASN A 201 -4.32 -20.96 -1.71
CA ASN A 201 -5.55 -20.61 -0.99
C ASN A 201 -6.84 -20.98 -1.75
N ASN A 202 -6.74 -21.70 -2.88
CA ASN A 202 -7.87 -22.08 -3.73
C ASN A 202 -8.75 -20.87 -4.17
N ILE A 203 -8.12 -19.71 -4.44
CA ILE A 203 -8.82 -18.52 -4.89
C ILE A 203 -9.15 -18.65 -6.37
N PRO A 204 -10.43 -18.58 -6.77
CA PRO A 204 -10.81 -18.53 -8.17
C PRO A 204 -10.27 -17.26 -8.81
N TYR A 205 -9.64 -17.41 -9.98
CA TYR A 205 -9.14 -16.26 -10.74
C TYR A 205 -9.28 -16.48 -12.24
N GLU A 206 -9.43 -15.38 -12.96
CA GLU A 206 -9.37 -15.36 -14.41
C GLU A 206 -8.35 -14.33 -14.90
N GLN A 207 -7.88 -14.50 -16.14
CA GLN A 207 -6.95 -13.58 -16.80
C GLN A 207 -7.55 -13.11 -18.12
N THR A 208 -7.52 -11.80 -18.34
CA THR A 208 -8.04 -11.18 -19.55
C THR A 208 -7.21 -9.96 -19.95
N THR A 209 -7.35 -9.54 -21.19
CA THR A 209 -6.88 -8.24 -21.69
C THR A 209 -8.01 -7.23 -21.84
N ASP A 210 -9.27 -7.64 -21.69
CA ASP A 210 -10.46 -6.84 -21.91
C ASP A 210 -11.05 -6.35 -20.60
N LEU A 211 -10.75 -5.10 -20.24
CA LEU A 211 -11.26 -4.45 -19.04
C LEU A 211 -12.78 -4.24 -19.10
N GLU A 212 -13.31 -3.89 -20.30
CA GLU A 212 -14.72 -3.52 -20.43
C GLU A 212 -15.64 -4.74 -20.32
N ALA A 213 -15.19 -5.90 -20.81
CA ALA A 213 -15.92 -7.15 -20.73
C ALA A 213 -16.18 -7.60 -19.27
N VAL A 214 -15.21 -7.39 -18.38
CA VAL A 214 -15.29 -7.84 -16.97
C VAL A 214 -15.83 -6.76 -16.02
N MET A 215 -15.95 -5.52 -16.48
CA MET A 215 -16.38 -4.38 -15.66
C MET A 215 -17.70 -4.61 -14.89
N PRO A 216 -18.75 -5.23 -15.48
CA PRO A 216 -20.02 -5.47 -14.78
C PRO A 216 -19.93 -6.41 -13.56
N GLU A 217 -18.87 -7.24 -13.49
CA GLU A 217 -18.71 -8.21 -12.41
C GLU A 217 -17.96 -7.63 -11.19
N LEU A 218 -17.18 -6.58 -11.41
CA LEU A 218 -16.24 -6.08 -10.41
C LEU A 218 -16.94 -5.35 -9.25
N ASP A 219 -16.55 -5.68 -8.03
CA ASP A 219 -16.86 -4.90 -6.83
C ASP A 219 -15.77 -3.86 -6.58
N ILE A 220 -14.53 -4.21 -6.94
CA ILE A 220 -13.34 -3.36 -6.80
C ILE A 220 -12.55 -3.40 -8.09
N LEU A 221 -12.12 -2.24 -8.55
CA LEU A 221 -11.16 -2.09 -9.64
C LEU A 221 -9.90 -1.40 -9.11
N TYR A 222 -8.80 -2.15 -9.01
CA TYR A 222 -7.50 -1.65 -8.63
C TYR A 222 -6.67 -1.35 -9.89
N MET A 223 -6.53 -0.07 -10.21
CA MET A 223 -5.75 0.40 -11.35
C MET A 223 -4.29 0.61 -10.96
N THR A 224 -3.36 0.26 -11.84
CA THR A 224 -1.94 0.55 -11.67
C THR A 224 -1.35 1.18 -12.91
N ARG A 225 -0.37 2.05 -12.74
CA ARG A 225 0.41 2.58 -13.85
C ARG A 225 1.42 1.56 -14.36
N VAL A 226 1.78 1.65 -15.64
CA VAL A 226 2.95 0.96 -16.18
C VAL A 226 4.21 1.68 -15.68
N GLN A 227 5.10 0.96 -14.98
CA GLN A 227 6.25 1.53 -14.26
C GLN A 227 7.47 1.67 -15.19
N ARG A 228 7.66 2.87 -15.82
CA ARG A 228 8.79 3.15 -16.72
C ARG A 228 10.14 2.71 -16.15
N GLU A 229 10.35 2.96 -14.86
CA GLU A 229 11.58 2.66 -14.14
C GLU A 229 11.93 1.17 -14.03
N ARG A 230 11.04 0.28 -14.48
CA ARG A 230 11.23 -1.19 -14.48
C ARG A 230 11.52 -1.76 -15.87
N PHE A 231 11.50 -0.94 -16.91
CA PHE A 231 11.78 -1.38 -18.26
C PHE A 231 13.25 -1.14 -18.61
N PHE A 232 13.90 -2.14 -19.20
CA PHE A 232 15.24 -2.01 -19.76
C PHE A 232 15.23 -1.32 -21.12
N ASN A 233 14.13 -1.47 -21.87
CA ASN A 233 13.94 -0.90 -23.19
C ASN A 233 12.79 0.12 -23.16
N GLU A 234 13.06 1.33 -23.62
CA GLU A 234 12.07 2.40 -23.69
C GLU A 234 10.96 2.12 -24.72
N GLU A 235 11.26 1.39 -25.80
CA GLU A 235 10.28 1.02 -26.83
C GLU A 235 9.17 0.13 -26.22
N ASP A 236 9.53 -0.83 -25.37
CA ASP A 236 8.56 -1.69 -24.71
C ASP A 236 7.67 -0.88 -23.76
N TYR A 237 8.25 0.07 -23.03
CA TYR A 237 7.46 0.98 -22.20
C TYR A 237 6.48 1.82 -23.03
N LEU A 238 6.95 2.44 -24.11
CA LEU A 238 6.11 3.27 -24.98
C LEU A 238 4.95 2.49 -25.61
N ARG A 239 5.17 1.21 -25.94
CA ARG A 239 4.14 0.32 -26.47
C ARG A 239 3.08 -0.05 -25.44
N LEU A 240 3.46 -0.17 -24.16
CA LEU A 240 2.59 -0.69 -23.10
C LEU A 240 1.98 0.38 -22.20
N LYS A 241 2.58 1.57 -22.13
CA LYS A 241 2.17 2.63 -21.17
C LYS A 241 0.69 3.04 -21.25
N ASP A 242 0.10 2.96 -22.42
CA ASP A 242 -1.28 3.39 -22.70
C ASP A 242 -2.23 2.18 -22.90
N SER A 243 -1.83 0.98 -22.49
CA SER A 243 -2.64 -0.24 -22.66
C SER A 243 -4.02 -0.13 -22.01
N TYR A 244 -4.10 0.57 -20.89
CA TYR A 244 -5.36 0.79 -20.18
C TYR A 244 -5.46 2.25 -19.74
N ILE A 245 -6.51 2.92 -20.24
CA ILE A 245 -6.90 4.26 -19.80
C ILE A 245 -8.36 4.16 -19.37
N LEU A 246 -8.62 4.33 -18.07
CA LEU A 246 -9.96 4.34 -17.52
C LEU A 246 -10.62 5.70 -17.80
N THR A 247 -11.77 5.67 -18.45
CA THR A 247 -12.58 6.85 -18.77
C THR A 247 -14.00 6.69 -18.28
N PRO A 248 -14.81 7.76 -18.18
CA PRO A 248 -16.21 7.67 -17.80
C PRO A 248 -17.03 6.73 -18.69
N GLU A 249 -16.71 6.64 -20.00
CA GLU A 249 -17.38 5.77 -20.95
C GLU A 249 -17.22 4.30 -20.57
N LYS A 250 -16.02 3.89 -20.16
CA LYS A 250 -15.72 2.52 -19.74
C LYS A 250 -16.39 2.13 -18.43
N LEU A 251 -16.83 3.11 -17.64
CA LEU A 251 -17.55 2.91 -16.39
C LEU A 251 -19.07 2.77 -16.55
N ARG A 252 -19.63 2.88 -17.77
CA ARG A 252 -21.08 2.85 -18.01
C ARG A 252 -21.74 1.56 -17.54
N ASN A 253 -21.06 0.44 -17.74
CA ASN A 253 -21.58 -0.90 -17.39
C ASN A 253 -21.10 -1.38 -16.01
N ALA A 254 -20.32 -0.57 -15.29
CA ALA A 254 -19.85 -0.92 -13.96
C ALA A 254 -20.98 -0.89 -12.93
N LYS A 255 -20.83 -1.66 -11.85
CA LYS A 255 -21.72 -1.59 -10.70
C LYS A 255 -21.78 -0.17 -10.15
N LYS A 256 -22.95 0.22 -9.62
CA LYS A 256 -23.15 1.56 -9.03
C LYS A 256 -22.26 1.79 -7.80
N ASP A 257 -21.94 0.72 -7.10
CA ASP A 257 -21.11 0.69 -5.90
C ASP A 257 -19.67 0.19 -6.17
N LEU A 258 -19.23 0.16 -7.43
CA LEU A 258 -17.83 -0.15 -7.76
C LEU A 258 -16.90 0.76 -6.96
N CYS A 259 -15.84 0.21 -6.38
CA CYS A 259 -14.79 0.98 -5.70
C CYS A 259 -13.53 0.99 -6.58
N ILE A 260 -13.16 2.17 -7.10
CA ILE A 260 -11.98 2.35 -7.95
C ILE A 260 -10.81 2.82 -7.08
N LEU A 261 -9.78 2.00 -7.02
CA LEU A 261 -8.56 2.22 -6.23
C LEU A 261 -7.35 2.45 -7.14
N HIS A 262 -6.38 3.20 -6.64
CA HIS A 262 -5.09 3.43 -7.28
C HIS A 262 -4.03 3.82 -6.24
N PRO A 263 -2.84 3.20 -6.21
CA PRO A 263 -1.81 3.51 -5.19
C PRO A 263 -1.15 4.87 -5.39
N LEU A 264 -1.39 5.53 -6.54
CA LEU A 264 -0.78 6.79 -6.95
C LEU A 264 0.78 6.75 -6.95
N PRO A 265 1.47 7.57 -7.77
CA PRO A 265 0.89 8.58 -8.69
C PRO A 265 0.25 7.93 -9.91
N ARG A 266 -0.83 8.50 -10.39
CA ARG A 266 -1.31 8.21 -11.75
C ARG A 266 -0.58 9.11 -12.75
N VAL A 267 -0.48 8.67 -13.99
CA VAL A 267 0.00 9.44 -15.13
C VAL A 267 -1.17 9.70 -16.09
N ASN A 268 -1.59 8.67 -16.84
CA ASN A 268 -2.69 8.75 -17.79
C ASN A 268 -3.66 7.55 -17.71
N GLU A 269 -3.34 6.54 -16.91
CA GLU A 269 -4.12 5.30 -16.78
C GLU A 269 -5.51 5.51 -16.17
N ILE A 270 -5.76 6.65 -15.53
CA ILE A 270 -7.09 7.13 -15.15
C ILE A 270 -7.24 8.56 -15.65
N SER A 271 -8.23 8.79 -16.51
CA SER A 271 -8.58 10.13 -16.98
C SER A 271 -9.02 11.02 -15.82
N VAL A 272 -8.63 12.30 -15.85
CA VAL A 272 -9.06 13.31 -14.86
C VAL A 272 -10.59 13.42 -14.80
N ALA A 273 -11.28 13.15 -15.89
CA ALA A 273 -12.75 13.16 -15.93
C ALA A 273 -13.42 12.08 -15.03
N VAL A 274 -12.66 11.09 -14.55
CA VAL A 274 -13.13 10.09 -13.59
C VAL A 274 -13.11 10.62 -12.14
N ASP A 275 -12.40 11.70 -11.85
CA ASP A 275 -12.22 12.21 -10.49
C ASP A 275 -13.55 12.61 -9.81
N ASP A 276 -14.53 13.06 -10.61
CA ASP A 276 -15.85 13.46 -10.13
C ASP A 276 -16.84 12.28 -10.05
N ASP A 277 -16.45 11.09 -10.48
CA ASP A 277 -17.27 9.88 -10.34
C ASP A 277 -17.29 9.45 -8.86
N PRO A 278 -18.47 9.23 -8.25
CA PRO A 278 -18.56 8.84 -6.84
C PRO A 278 -17.86 7.51 -6.51
N ARG A 279 -17.61 6.68 -7.53
CA ARG A 279 -16.86 5.41 -7.44
C ARG A 279 -15.35 5.60 -7.39
N ALA A 280 -14.83 6.80 -7.70
CA ALA A 280 -13.41 7.14 -7.63
C ALA A 280 -12.95 7.29 -6.17
N CYS A 281 -12.35 6.22 -5.62
CA CYS A 281 -11.97 6.16 -4.21
C CYS A 281 -10.48 6.45 -3.94
N TYR A 282 -9.66 6.66 -4.95
CA TYR A 282 -8.20 6.76 -4.80
C TYR A 282 -7.73 8.00 -3.99
N PHE A 283 -8.48 9.08 -3.93
CA PHE A 283 -8.16 10.19 -3.01
C PHE A 283 -8.70 9.95 -1.59
N LYS A 284 -9.83 9.25 -1.44
CA LYS A 284 -10.27 8.73 -0.13
C LYS A 284 -9.25 7.75 0.41
N GLN A 285 -8.68 6.89 -0.46
CA GLN A 285 -7.60 5.95 -0.14
C GLN A 285 -6.37 6.68 0.41
N VAL A 286 -5.93 7.80 -0.17
CA VAL A 286 -4.84 8.62 0.38
C VAL A 286 -5.17 9.10 1.80
N ARG A 287 -6.38 9.61 2.02
CA ARG A 287 -6.84 10.06 3.35
C ARG A 287 -6.85 8.90 4.35
N ASN A 288 -7.39 7.76 3.97
CA ASN A 288 -7.43 6.55 4.78
C ASN A 288 -6.03 6.08 5.17
N GLY A 289 -5.05 6.26 4.27
CA GLY A 289 -3.65 5.94 4.54
C GLY A 289 -3.05 6.66 5.73
N ARG A 290 -3.46 7.90 6.02
CA ARG A 290 -3.05 8.60 7.24
C ARG A 290 -3.60 7.90 8.49
N PHE A 291 -4.88 7.61 8.50
CA PHE A 291 -5.55 7.07 9.69
C PHE A 291 -5.14 5.64 10.02
N ILE A 292 -4.97 4.78 9.01
CA ILE A 292 -4.49 3.41 9.27
C ILE A 292 -3.05 3.39 9.80
N ARG A 293 -2.23 4.39 9.41
CA ARG A 293 -0.89 4.57 9.97
C ARG A 293 -0.92 5.07 11.41
N MET A 294 -1.94 5.84 11.81
CA MET A 294 -2.16 6.20 13.21
C MET A 294 -2.41 4.94 14.05
N ALA A 295 -3.36 4.09 13.65
CA ALA A 295 -3.64 2.83 14.33
C ALA A 295 -2.42 1.90 14.37
N LEU A 296 -1.65 1.81 13.27
CA LEU A 296 -0.43 1.02 13.21
C LEU A 296 0.65 1.54 14.19
N ILE A 297 0.84 2.85 14.28
CA ILE A 297 1.78 3.48 15.22
C ILE A 297 1.39 3.15 16.65
N LEU A 298 0.11 3.33 17.00
CA LEU A 298 -0.40 3.00 18.35
C LEU A 298 -0.17 1.53 18.68
N LYS A 299 -0.52 0.61 17.77
CA LYS A 299 -0.33 -0.83 17.95
C LYS A 299 1.13 -1.20 18.22
N LEU A 300 2.06 -0.62 17.44
CA LEU A 300 3.50 -0.92 17.56
C LEU A 300 4.13 -0.30 18.81
N LEU A 301 3.63 0.84 19.26
CA LEU A 301 4.06 1.47 20.51
C LEU A 301 3.39 0.86 21.74
N GLY A 302 2.42 -0.06 21.58
CA GLY A 302 1.66 -0.64 22.67
C GLY A 302 0.78 0.39 23.40
N ILE A 303 0.25 1.38 22.67
CA ILE A 303 -0.61 2.44 23.19
C ILE A 303 -2.07 2.10 22.84
N GLU A 304 -2.94 2.04 23.86
CA GLU A 304 -4.38 1.80 23.73
C GLU A 304 -5.19 3.08 23.51
#